data_c3c0791805ecd67e8c3ca6102b7029aa
#
_entry.id   c3c0791805ecd67e8c3ca6102b7029aa
#
_cell.length_a   1.000
_cell.length_b   1.000
_cell.length_c   1.000
_cell.angle_alpha   90.00
_cell.angle_beta   90.00
_cell.angle_gamma   90.00
#
_symmetry.space_group_name_H-M   'P 1'
#
loop_
_entity.id
_entity.type
_entity.pdbx_description
1 polymer ?
#
loop_
_entity_poly.entity_id
_entity_poly.type
_entity_poly.pdbx_seq_one_letter_code
_entity_poly.pdbx_strand_id
1 'polypeptide(L)'
;GPEHNVIWKTSVPEGYSSPVLTQDRVFLTAFEDDRLLTIALDRSTGRELWRREAPRPRVERLDPRNNPAAPSPAVDDERVYVFFAEFGLLAYDFDGNKLWDAPLGPFDNLYGMGASPVVFDGKVLLVCDQRTDSFLIAINGTNGQVAWRVDRPEAASSHATPIVWQPNNGEPQLIVVGSFLLSGYAISTGQRLWWVRGMIHEMKSVPVISNGIAYVNGYGSPLNDPGN
;
A
#
# COMPACT_ATOMS: atom_id res chain seq x y z
N GLY A 1 -7.45 -29.40 -14.89
CA GLY A 1 -6.90 -29.88 -13.62
C GLY A 1 -5.87 -28.92 -13.08
N PRO A 2 -5.34 -29.08 -11.85
CA PRO A 2 -4.45 -28.13 -11.21
C PRO A 2 -3.09 -27.93 -11.92
N GLU A 3 -2.79 -28.74 -12.91
CA GLU A 3 -1.55 -28.64 -13.71
C GLU A 3 -1.78 -28.04 -15.10
N HIS A 4 -3.02 -27.72 -15.47
CA HIS A 4 -3.29 -27.04 -16.73
C HIS A 4 -3.00 -25.55 -16.62
N ASN A 5 -2.19 -25.04 -17.52
CA ASN A 5 -1.77 -23.63 -17.61
C ASN A 5 -0.82 -23.17 -16.47
N VAL A 6 -0.19 -24.07 -15.73
CA VAL A 6 0.87 -23.74 -14.78
C VAL A 6 2.20 -23.79 -15.53
N ILE A 7 2.87 -22.62 -15.63
CA ILE A 7 4.20 -22.52 -16.25
C ILE A 7 5.28 -22.94 -15.25
N TRP A 8 5.15 -22.47 -14.01
CA TRP A 8 6.05 -22.78 -12.91
C TRP A 8 5.35 -22.65 -11.56
N LYS A 9 5.96 -23.18 -10.51
CA LYS A 9 5.54 -23.07 -9.12
C LYS A 9 6.78 -22.93 -8.25
N THR A 10 6.81 -21.89 -7.41
CA THR A 10 7.93 -21.61 -6.50
C THR A 10 7.39 -21.42 -5.08
N SER A 11 8.08 -22.01 -4.09
CA SER A 11 7.83 -21.75 -2.69
C SER A 11 8.51 -20.45 -2.29
N VAL A 12 7.77 -19.62 -1.56
CA VAL A 12 8.26 -18.36 -0.98
C VAL A 12 7.90 -18.33 0.50
N PRO A 13 8.59 -17.55 1.33
CA PRO A 13 8.21 -17.34 2.72
C PRO A 13 6.82 -16.75 2.84
N GLU A 14 6.23 -16.83 4.05
CA GLU A 14 4.90 -16.30 4.31
C GLU A 14 4.82 -14.79 4.11
N GLY A 15 3.69 -14.32 3.59
CA GLY A 15 3.34 -12.93 3.40
C GLY A 15 1.94 -12.82 2.82
N TYR A 16 1.29 -11.67 3.02
CA TYR A 16 -0.07 -11.43 2.51
C TYR A 16 -0.10 -10.44 1.35
N SER A 17 1.08 -10.04 0.87
CA SER A 17 1.18 -9.17 -0.29
C SER A 17 0.70 -9.86 -1.56
N SER A 18 0.00 -9.13 -2.41
CA SER A 18 -0.20 -9.55 -3.80
C SER A 18 1.10 -9.35 -4.57
N PRO A 19 1.51 -10.31 -5.41
CA PRO A 19 2.67 -10.12 -6.27
C PRO A 19 2.40 -9.03 -7.31
N VAL A 20 3.41 -8.22 -7.59
CA VAL A 20 3.39 -7.19 -8.63
C VAL A 20 4.32 -7.61 -9.77
N LEU A 21 3.87 -7.45 -11.00
CA LEU A 21 4.55 -7.94 -12.18
C LEU A 21 5.08 -6.80 -13.05
N THR A 22 6.30 -6.99 -13.55
CA THR A 22 6.84 -6.24 -14.69
C THR A 22 6.90 -7.14 -15.92
N GLN A 23 7.60 -6.70 -16.97
CA GLN A 23 7.76 -7.52 -18.17
C GLN A 23 8.49 -8.84 -17.88
N ASP A 24 9.48 -8.84 -17.01
CA ASP A 24 10.41 -9.94 -16.76
C ASP A 24 10.53 -10.38 -15.29
N ARG A 25 9.91 -9.66 -14.35
CA ARG A 25 10.03 -9.91 -12.90
C ARG A 25 8.68 -9.99 -12.19
N VAL A 26 8.70 -10.65 -11.04
CA VAL A 26 7.62 -10.67 -10.05
C VAL A 26 8.19 -10.22 -8.72
N PHE A 27 7.58 -9.22 -8.10
CA PHE A 27 7.97 -8.71 -6.79
C PHE A 27 6.92 -9.03 -5.75
N LEU A 28 7.36 -9.40 -4.56
CA LEU A 28 6.50 -9.62 -3.40
C LEU A 28 7.23 -9.26 -2.10
N THR A 29 6.47 -9.04 -1.04
CA THR A 29 6.99 -8.94 0.32
C THR A 29 6.70 -10.22 1.09
N ALA A 30 7.58 -10.57 2.02
CA ALA A 30 7.45 -11.75 2.86
C ALA A 30 8.01 -11.50 4.26
N PHE A 31 7.67 -12.38 5.20
CA PHE A 31 8.16 -12.35 6.57
C PHE A 31 8.60 -13.76 6.97
N GLU A 32 9.85 -13.90 7.38
CA GLU A 32 10.46 -15.19 7.76
C GLU A 32 11.53 -14.97 8.82
N ASP A 33 11.52 -15.78 9.85
CA ASP A 33 12.53 -15.74 10.92
C ASP A 33 12.77 -14.33 11.47
N ASP A 34 11.69 -13.60 11.75
CA ASP A 34 11.72 -12.23 12.27
C ASP A 34 12.27 -11.17 11.30
N ARG A 35 12.39 -11.50 10.01
CA ARG A 35 12.92 -10.64 8.94
C ARG A 35 11.84 -10.19 7.97
N LEU A 36 11.87 -8.90 7.64
CA LEU A 36 11.04 -8.28 6.61
C LEU A 36 11.77 -8.40 5.26
N LEU A 37 11.16 -9.08 4.31
CA LEU A 37 11.80 -9.45 3.06
C LEU A 37 11.11 -8.83 1.85
N THR A 38 11.90 -8.33 0.90
CA THR A 38 11.48 -8.05 -0.47
C THR A 38 12.13 -9.09 -1.37
N ILE A 39 11.33 -9.74 -2.21
CA ILE A 39 11.78 -10.84 -3.07
C ILE A 39 11.44 -10.51 -4.52
N ALA A 40 12.40 -10.73 -5.42
CA ALA A 40 12.18 -10.69 -6.86
C ALA A 40 12.39 -12.08 -7.47
N LEU A 41 11.43 -12.48 -8.30
CA LEU A 41 11.49 -13.71 -9.06
C LEU A 41 11.54 -13.39 -10.56
N ASP A 42 12.22 -14.24 -11.33
CA ASP A 42 12.12 -14.28 -12.78
C ASP A 42 10.70 -14.70 -13.18
N ARG A 43 10.03 -13.86 -13.96
CA ARG A 43 8.62 -14.09 -14.34
C ARG A 43 8.43 -15.32 -15.22
N SER A 44 9.42 -15.69 -16.00
CA SER A 44 9.33 -16.81 -16.95
C SER A 44 9.57 -18.17 -16.29
N THR A 45 10.39 -18.21 -15.24
CA THR A 45 10.86 -19.44 -14.61
C THR A 45 10.45 -19.62 -13.16
N GLY A 46 10.06 -18.54 -12.47
CA GLY A 46 9.82 -18.52 -11.04
C GLY A 46 11.08 -18.60 -10.18
N ARG A 47 12.28 -18.55 -10.78
CA ARG A 47 13.54 -18.58 -10.05
C ARG A 47 13.72 -17.28 -9.27
N GLU A 48 14.14 -17.38 -8.00
CA GLU A 48 14.51 -16.21 -7.21
C GLU A 48 15.75 -15.53 -7.84
N LEU A 49 15.59 -14.24 -8.15
CA LEU A 49 16.67 -13.40 -8.68
C LEU A 49 17.45 -12.75 -7.53
N TRP A 50 16.72 -12.23 -6.57
CA TRP A 50 17.30 -11.63 -5.38
C TRP A 50 16.26 -11.58 -4.24
N ARG A 51 16.80 -11.42 -3.03
CA ARG A 51 16.05 -11.17 -1.79
C ARG A 51 16.77 -10.09 -1.00
N ARG A 52 16.02 -9.15 -0.42
CA ARG A 52 16.55 -8.07 0.42
C ARG A 52 15.81 -8.00 1.72
N GLU A 53 16.56 -7.88 2.79
CA GLU A 53 16.05 -7.68 4.14
C GLU A 53 15.91 -6.17 4.40
N ALA A 54 14.75 -5.76 4.91
CA ALA A 54 14.52 -4.41 5.39
C ALA A 54 14.93 -4.29 6.86
N PRO A 55 15.39 -3.12 7.32
CA PRO A 55 15.59 -2.88 8.75
C PRO A 55 14.29 -3.08 9.53
N ARG A 56 14.38 -3.61 10.74
CA ARG A 56 13.25 -3.81 11.66
C ARG A 56 13.54 -3.22 13.03
N PRO A 57 13.57 -1.88 13.15
CA PRO A 57 13.94 -1.21 14.41
C PRO A 57 12.89 -1.36 15.51
N ARG A 58 11.70 -1.81 15.20
CA ARG A 58 10.57 -1.99 16.12
C ARG A 58 9.67 -3.12 15.69
N VAL A 59 8.84 -3.59 16.61
CA VAL A 59 7.75 -4.52 16.37
C VAL A 59 6.45 -3.78 16.61
N GLU A 60 5.61 -3.67 15.57
CA GLU A 60 4.31 -3.04 15.69
C GLU A 60 3.27 -4.04 16.23
N ARG A 61 2.24 -3.49 16.89
CA ARG A 61 1.11 -4.31 17.26
C ARG A 61 0.41 -4.84 16.02
N LEU A 62 0.15 -6.14 16.00
CA LEU A 62 -0.44 -6.83 14.87
C LEU A 62 -1.53 -7.80 15.34
N ASP A 63 -2.65 -7.88 14.63
CA ASP A 63 -3.62 -8.96 14.84
C ASP A 63 -2.97 -10.30 14.49
N PRO A 64 -3.17 -11.38 15.28
CA PRO A 64 -2.57 -12.69 15.01
C PRO A 64 -2.92 -13.30 13.63
N ARG A 65 -3.95 -12.79 12.97
CA ARG A 65 -4.35 -13.21 11.63
C ARG A 65 -3.67 -12.42 10.52
N ASN A 66 -2.90 -11.39 10.86
CA ASN A 66 -2.19 -10.55 9.91
C ASN A 66 -0.68 -10.90 9.89
N ASN A 67 0.03 -10.33 8.94
CA ASN A 67 1.45 -10.55 8.71
C ASN A 67 2.16 -9.20 8.52
N PRO A 68 3.38 -8.98 9.05
CA PRO A 68 4.13 -7.74 8.84
C PRO A 68 4.38 -7.39 7.37
N ALA A 69 4.34 -8.38 6.48
CA ALA A 69 4.46 -8.25 5.04
C ALA A 69 3.08 -8.29 4.34
N ALA A 70 2.07 -7.59 4.89
CA ALA A 70 0.75 -7.50 4.29
C ALA A 70 0.66 -6.49 3.14
N PRO A 71 1.27 -5.30 3.17
CA PRO A 71 1.25 -4.38 2.04
C PRO A 71 1.95 -4.94 0.81
N SER A 72 1.30 -4.80 -0.34
CA SER A 72 1.86 -5.22 -1.64
C SER A 72 2.89 -4.20 -2.13
N PRO A 73 3.92 -4.63 -2.89
CA PRO A 73 4.82 -3.71 -3.57
C PRO A 73 4.09 -2.81 -4.58
N ALA A 74 4.74 -1.72 -4.98
CA ALA A 74 4.38 -0.95 -6.17
C ALA A 74 5.61 -0.82 -7.07
N VAL A 75 5.42 -0.64 -8.37
CA VAL A 75 6.51 -0.49 -9.33
C VAL A 75 6.26 0.68 -10.27
N ASP A 76 7.34 1.34 -10.69
CA ASP A 76 7.38 2.16 -11.89
C ASP A 76 8.20 1.45 -12.99
N ASP A 77 8.69 2.19 -13.97
CA ASP A 77 9.46 1.61 -15.08
C ASP A 77 10.87 1.14 -14.69
N GLU A 78 11.38 1.56 -13.52
CA GLU A 78 12.77 1.31 -13.11
C GLU A 78 12.91 0.79 -11.67
N ARG A 79 11.87 0.94 -10.84
CA ARG A 79 11.97 0.76 -9.38
C ARG A 79 10.84 -0.07 -8.81
N VAL A 80 11.13 -0.76 -7.73
CA VAL A 80 10.14 -1.37 -6.84
C VAL A 80 10.14 -0.65 -5.49
N TYR A 81 8.96 -0.37 -5.01
CA TYR A 81 8.70 0.31 -3.73
C TYR A 81 7.95 -0.63 -2.80
N VAL A 82 8.43 -0.73 -1.58
CA VAL A 82 7.82 -1.58 -0.56
C VAL A 82 7.59 -0.80 0.73
N PHE A 83 6.51 -1.13 1.41
CA PHE A 83 6.17 -0.55 2.70
C PHE A 83 6.09 -1.65 3.76
N PHE A 84 6.82 -1.46 4.85
CA PHE A 84 6.69 -2.25 6.06
C PHE A 84 6.37 -1.33 7.23
N ALA A 85 5.28 -1.59 7.96
CA ALA A 85 4.88 -0.74 9.09
C ALA A 85 5.99 -0.64 10.15
N GLU A 86 6.75 -1.68 10.33
CA GLU A 86 7.83 -1.77 11.33
C GLU A 86 9.11 -1.01 10.93
N PHE A 87 9.13 -0.42 9.71
CA PHE A 87 10.24 0.41 9.24
C PHE A 87 9.77 1.69 8.54
N GLY A 88 9.02 1.55 7.45
CA GLY A 88 8.66 2.63 6.51
C GLY A 88 8.73 2.18 5.06
N LEU A 89 9.02 3.10 4.16
CA LEU A 89 9.16 2.86 2.73
C LEU A 89 10.62 2.60 2.34
N LEU A 90 10.82 1.70 1.39
CA LEU A 90 12.11 1.47 0.73
C LEU A 90 11.90 1.42 -0.79
N ALA A 91 12.92 1.82 -1.52
CA ALA A 91 12.99 1.65 -2.96
C ALA A 91 14.25 0.88 -3.37
N TYR A 92 14.06 -0.02 -4.32
CA TYR A 92 15.14 -0.76 -4.96
C TYR A 92 15.04 -0.58 -6.47
N ASP A 93 16.16 -0.66 -7.17
CA ASP A 93 16.13 -0.91 -8.61
C ASP A 93 15.70 -2.37 -8.88
N PHE A 94 15.50 -2.71 -10.13
CA PHE A 94 15.08 -4.07 -10.49
C PHE A 94 16.16 -5.14 -10.23
N ASP A 95 17.41 -4.76 -10.01
CA ASP A 95 18.50 -5.67 -9.66
C ASP A 95 18.67 -5.80 -8.12
N GLY A 96 17.82 -5.11 -7.35
CA GLY A 96 17.78 -5.19 -5.91
C GLY A 96 18.80 -4.31 -5.20
N ASN A 97 19.39 -3.33 -5.88
CA ASN A 97 20.20 -2.31 -5.22
C ASN A 97 19.26 -1.32 -4.50
N LYS A 98 19.49 -1.09 -3.22
CA LYS A 98 18.71 -0.11 -2.46
C LYS A 98 19.04 1.30 -2.97
N LEU A 99 18.02 2.04 -3.41
CA LEU A 99 18.14 3.41 -3.90
C LEU A 99 17.97 4.42 -2.77
N TRP A 100 16.94 4.22 -1.94
CA TRP A 100 16.67 5.07 -0.79
C TRP A 100 15.78 4.33 0.22
N ASP A 101 15.66 4.89 1.41
CA ASP A 101 14.68 4.53 2.41
C ASP A 101 14.09 5.78 3.08
N ALA A 102 12.86 5.65 3.56
CA ALA A 102 12.13 6.70 4.27
C ALA A 102 11.46 6.08 5.49
N PRO A 103 12.10 6.12 6.67
CA PRO A 103 11.53 5.63 7.91
C PRO A 103 10.22 6.36 8.24
N LEU A 104 9.17 5.59 8.55
CA LEU A 104 7.85 6.09 8.94
C LEU A 104 7.37 5.36 10.18
N GLY A 105 6.46 5.95 10.92
CA GLY A 105 5.91 5.38 12.15
C GLY A 105 6.60 5.90 13.41
N PRO A 106 6.36 5.35 14.61
CA PRO A 106 5.54 4.15 14.83
C PRO A 106 4.07 4.34 14.46
N PHE A 107 3.36 3.23 14.21
CA PHE A 107 1.95 3.23 13.84
C PHE A 107 1.09 2.63 14.96
N ASP A 108 -0.06 3.24 15.22
CA ASP A 108 -1.07 2.73 16.16
C ASP A 108 -2.29 2.22 15.38
N ASN A 109 -2.16 1.04 14.79
CA ASN A 109 -3.26 0.35 14.13
C ASN A 109 -3.48 -1.02 14.76
N LEU A 110 -4.71 -1.29 15.22
CA LEU A 110 -5.04 -2.51 15.96
C LEU A 110 -4.77 -3.80 15.16
N TYR A 111 -5.00 -3.75 13.86
CA TYR A 111 -4.85 -4.90 12.96
C TYR A 111 -3.54 -4.88 12.17
N GLY A 112 -2.74 -3.83 12.31
CA GLY A 112 -1.58 -3.55 11.49
C GLY A 112 -1.92 -2.72 10.25
N MET A 113 -0.91 -2.13 9.63
CA MET A 113 -1.07 -1.32 8.42
C MET A 113 -1.30 -2.22 7.22
N GLY A 114 -2.41 -2.04 6.50
CA GLY A 114 -2.80 -2.86 5.36
C GLY A 114 -2.77 -2.14 4.01
N ALA A 115 -2.74 -0.80 4.01
CA ALA A 115 -2.68 -0.03 2.78
C ALA A 115 -1.34 -0.21 2.07
N SER A 116 -1.39 -0.46 0.77
CA SER A 116 -0.21 -0.59 -0.08
C SER A 116 0.19 0.77 -0.68
N PRO A 117 1.47 1.01 -0.99
CA PRO A 117 1.89 2.17 -1.76
C PRO A 117 1.31 2.15 -3.17
N VAL A 118 1.09 3.33 -3.73
CA VAL A 118 0.65 3.53 -5.12
C VAL A 118 1.64 4.49 -5.79
N VAL A 119 2.03 4.18 -7.03
CA VAL A 119 2.96 5.03 -7.80
C VAL A 119 2.21 5.78 -8.88
N PHE A 120 2.44 7.08 -8.95
CA PHE A 120 1.92 7.92 -10.02
C PHE A 120 2.77 9.18 -10.20
N ASP A 121 3.08 9.52 -11.43
CA ASP A 121 3.81 10.74 -11.82
C ASP A 121 5.09 10.95 -10.97
N GLY A 122 5.91 9.90 -10.86
CA GLY A 122 7.17 9.91 -10.11
C GLY A 122 7.01 10.04 -8.59
N LYS A 123 5.81 9.89 -8.05
CA LYS A 123 5.53 9.92 -6.60
C LYS A 123 5.06 8.57 -6.10
N VAL A 124 5.51 8.23 -4.91
CA VAL A 124 4.99 7.11 -4.11
C VAL A 124 4.00 7.68 -3.11
N LEU A 125 2.75 7.27 -3.23
CA LEU A 125 1.61 7.74 -2.45
C LEU A 125 1.24 6.67 -1.43
N LEU A 126 1.12 7.02 -0.15
CA LEU A 126 0.79 6.07 0.91
C LEU A 126 -0.23 6.68 1.87
N VAL A 127 -1.28 5.92 2.16
CA VAL A 127 -2.26 6.23 3.21
C VAL A 127 -1.84 5.55 4.50
N CYS A 128 -1.71 6.33 5.56
CA CYS A 128 -1.38 5.86 6.89
C CYS A 128 -2.54 6.19 7.85
N ASP A 129 -3.71 5.59 7.63
CA ASP A 129 -4.86 5.74 8.51
C ASP A 129 -4.69 4.80 9.72
N GLN A 130 -4.73 5.40 10.91
CA GLN A 130 -4.49 4.74 12.20
C GLN A 130 -5.35 5.37 13.29
N ARG A 131 -5.26 4.88 14.52
CA ARG A 131 -6.12 5.37 15.62
C ARG A 131 -5.88 6.83 15.97
N THR A 132 -4.65 7.28 15.87
CA THR A 132 -4.23 8.67 16.10
C THR A 132 -3.24 9.10 15.02
N ASP A 133 -3.19 10.39 14.73
CA ASP A 133 -2.20 10.98 13.79
C ASP A 133 -2.22 10.36 12.39
N SER A 134 -3.41 10.05 11.89
CA SER A 134 -3.59 9.58 10.50
C SER A 134 -3.11 10.60 9.50
N PHE A 135 -2.47 10.14 8.45
CA PHE A 135 -1.95 11.00 7.39
C PHE A 135 -1.93 10.33 6.01
N LEU A 136 -1.81 11.17 5.00
CA LEU A 136 -1.50 10.81 3.63
C LEU A 136 -0.16 11.43 3.28
N ILE A 137 0.72 10.69 2.62
CA ILE A 137 2.06 11.17 2.26
C ILE A 137 2.36 10.85 0.79
N ALA A 138 3.03 11.79 0.13
CA ALA A 138 3.68 11.57 -1.14
C ALA A 138 5.18 11.72 -1.00
N ILE A 139 5.91 10.75 -1.51
CA ILE A 139 7.36 10.70 -1.51
C ILE A 139 7.84 10.70 -2.96
N ASN A 140 8.87 11.49 -3.25
CA ASN A 140 9.52 11.47 -4.54
C ASN A 140 10.17 10.10 -4.80
N GLY A 141 9.72 9.41 -5.85
CA GLY A 141 10.16 8.06 -6.17
C GLY A 141 11.65 7.94 -6.50
N THR A 142 12.28 9.03 -6.93
CA THR A 142 13.70 9.01 -7.31
C THR A 142 14.64 9.08 -6.10
N ASN A 143 14.27 9.88 -5.07
CA ASN A 143 15.20 10.21 -3.99
C ASN A 143 14.68 10.00 -2.56
N GLY A 144 13.43 9.56 -2.39
CA GLY A 144 12.84 9.29 -1.08
C GLY A 144 12.45 10.53 -0.27
N GLN A 145 12.55 11.72 -0.84
CA GLN A 145 12.17 12.95 -0.13
C GLN A 145 10.67 13.15 -0.10
N VAL A 146 10.15 13.63 1.03
CA VAL A 146 8.73 13.96 1.17
C VAL A 146 8.39 15.13 0.23
N ALA A 147 7.49 14.88 -0.73
CA ALA A 147 6.95 15.92 -1.61
C ALA A 147 5.85 16.72 -0.88
N TRP A 148 4.96 16.02 -0.18
CA TRP A 148 3.95 16.61 0.68
C TRP A 148 3.42 15.58 1.69
N ARG A 149 2.86 16.08 2.79
CA ARG A 149 2.13 15.31 3.79
C ARG A 149 0.87 16.07 4.19
N VAL A 150 -0.23 15.34 4.36
CA VAL A 150 -1.52 15.88 4.78
C VAL A 150 -2.04 15.07 5.96
N ASP A 151 -2.32 15.75 7.06
CA ASP A 151 -2.93 15.12 8.22
C ASP A 151 -4.41 14.83 7.94
N ARG A 152 -4.89 13.69 8.47
CA ARG A 152 -6.25 13.18 8.30
C ARG A 152 -6.89 12.88 9.67
N PRO A 153 -7.07 13.90 10.51
CA PRO A 153 -7.51 13.71 11.91
C PRO A 153 -8.90 13.07 12.03
N GLU A 154 -9.71 13.17 10.99
CA GLU A 154 -11.04 12.54 10.91
C GLU A 154 -11.01 11.07 10.50
N ALA A 155 -9.90 10.57 9.99
CA ALA A 155 -9.77 9.19 9.57
C ALA A 155 -9.21 8.35 10.71
N ALA A 156 -9.99 7.39 11.17
CA ALA A 156 -9.54 6.37 12.09
C ALA A 156 -9.30 5.06 11.32
N SER A 157 -8.31 4.31 11.70
CA SER A 157 -8.05 2.92 11.30
C SER A 157 -8.71 2.43 10.00
N SER A 158 -8.08 2.63 8.85
CA SER A 158 -8.50 2.10 7.56
C SER A 158 -7.36 1.31 6.92
N HIS A 159 -7.70 0.34 6.04
CA HIS A 159 -6.74 -0.55 5.42
C HIS A 159 -6.81 -0.52 3.88
N ALA A 160 -7.71 0.30 3.33
CA ALA A 160 -7.93 0.39 1.89
C ALA A 160 -6.72 1.04 1.19
N THR A 161 -6.20 0.36 0.19
CA THR A 161 -5.23 0.95 -0.73
C THR A 161 -5.93 2.00 -1.60
N PRO A 162 -5.39 3.21 -1.75
CA PRO A 162 -5.98 4.23 -2.60
C PRO A 162 -5.82 3.90 -4.07
N ILE A 163 -6.58 4.58 -4.93
CA ILE A 163 -6.40 4.50 -6.38
C ILE A 163 -6.20 5.89 -6.98
N VAL A 164 -5.52 5.93 -8.11
CA VAL A 164 -5.41 7.14 -8.92
C VAL A 164 -6.58 7.19 -9.90
N TRP A 165 -7.28 8.31 -9.92
CA TRP A 165 -8.27 8.64 -10.91
C TRP A 165 -7.80 9.82 -11.75
N GLN A 166 -7.77 9.62 -13.06
CA GLN A 166 -7.46 10.66 -14.02
C GLN A 166 -8.74 11.03 -14.77
N PRO A 167 -9.40 12.15 -14.42
CA PRO A 167 -10.58 12.60 -15.12
C PRO A 167 -10.22 13.07 -16.53
N ASN A 168 -11.19 13.04 -17.46
CA ASN A 168 -11.00 13.54 -18.83
C ASN A 168 -10.60 15.02 -18.85
N ASN A 169 -11.12 15.81 -17.90
CA ASN A 169 -10.78 17.20 -17.69
C ASN A 169 -10.46 17.43 -16.23
N GLY A 170 -9.29 17.98 -15.95
CA GLY A 170 -8.83 18.25 -14.59
C GLY A 170 -7.55 17.50 -14.23
N GLU A 171 -7.04 17.77 -13.04
CA GLU A 171 -5.83 17.13 -12.53
C GLU A 171 -6.10 15.71 -12.03
N PRO A 172 -5.08 14.83 -12.06
CA PRO A 172 -5.17 13.51 -11.46
C PRO A 172 -5.44 13.60 -9.96
N GLN A 173 -6.31 12.71 -9.47
CA GLN A 173 -6.72 12.67 -8.08
C GLN A 173 -6.39 11.34 -7.45
N LEU A 174 -5.98 11.36 -6.20
CA LEU A 174 -5.90 10.19 -5.36
C LEU A 174 -7.22 10.00 -4.62
N ILE A 175 -7.89 8.89 -4.90
CA ILE A 175 -9.16 8.54 -4.26
C ILE A 175 -8.86 7.65 -3.05
N VAL A 176 -9.20 8.14 -1.89
CA VAL A 176 -8.91 7.49 -0.61
C VAL A 176 -10.22 7.13 0.09
N VAL A 177 -10.40 5.85 0.34
CA VAL A 177 -11.48 5.32 1.17
C VAL A 177 -10.96 5.15 2.58
N GLY A 178 -11.37 6.02 3.47
CA GLY A 178 -11.03 5.96 4.89
C GLY A 178 -12.24 5.62 5.75
N SER A 179 -12.04 5.51 7.06
CA SER A 179 -13.13 5.40 8.02
C SER A 179 -14.05 6.59 7.87
N PHE A 180 -15.35 6.32 7.67
CA PHE A 180 -16.45 7.29 7.56
C PHE A 180 -16.41 8.23 6.36
N LEU A 181 -15.30 8.29 5.60
CA LEU A 181 -15.08 9.24 4.51
C LEU A 181 -14.55 8.58 3.25
N LEU A 182 -15.10 8.96 2.10
CA LEU A 182 -14.47 8.85 0.79
C LEU A 182 -13.97 10.24 0.41
N SER A 183 -12.72 10.36 0.00
CA SER A 183 -12.10 11.66 -0.31
C SER A 183 -11.28 11.62 -1.58
N GLY A 184 -11.25 12.73 -2.32
CA GLY A 184 -10.35 12.97 -3.45
C GLY A 184 -9.31 14.02 -3.11
N TYR A 185 -8.06 13.74 -3.43
CA TYR A 185 -6.91 14.62 -3.21
C TYR A 185 -6.17 14.91 -4.51
N ALA A 186 -5.74 16.16 -4.70
CA ALA A 186 -4.82 16.53 -5.77
C ALA A 186 -3.47 15.82 -5.57
N ILE A 187 -3.02 15.04 -6.54
CA ILE A 187 -1.75 14.30 -6.42
C ILE A 187 -0.54 15.26 -6.42
N SER A 188 -0.68 16.41 -7.09
CA SER A 188 0.36 17.43 -7.17
C SER A 188 0.70 18.04 -5.81
N THR A 189 -0.28 18.29 -4.95
CA THR A 189 -0.16 19.08 -3.72
C THR A 189 -0.62 18.38 -2.44
N GLY A 190 -1.38 17.31 -2.54
CA GLY A 190 -2.05 16.68 -1.40
C GLY A 190 -3.30 17.42 -0.93
N GLN A 191 -3.71 18.51 -1.60
CA GLN A 191 -4.92 19.23 -1.22
C GLN A 191 -6.15 18.36 -1.36
N ARG A 192 -6.99 18.29 -0.32
CA ARG A 192 -8.30 17.62 -0.41
C ARG A 192 -9.24 18.46 -1.26
N LEU A 193 -9.71 17.88 -2.36
CA LEU A 193 -10.59 18.55 -3.33
C LEU A 193 -12.07 18.37 -2.96
N TRP A 194 -12.43 17.21 -2.50
CA TRP A 194 -13.80 16.86 -2.09
C TRP A 194 -13.81 15.69 -1.12
N TRP A 195 -14.96 15.48 -0.46
CA TRP A 195 -15.22 14.31 0.39
C TRP A 195 -16.71 14.00 0.44
N VAL A 196 -17.02 12.73 0.74
CA VAL A 196 -18.38 12.23 0.99
C VAL A 196 -18.37 11.45 2.30
N ARG A 197 -19.33 11.72 3.16
CA ARG A 197 -19.56 10.94 4.39
C ARG A 197 -20.46 9.74 4.11
N GLY A 198 -20.48 8.77 5.02
CA GLY A 198 -21.34 7.60 4.95
C GLY A 198 -20.60 6.30 4.72
N MET A 199 -19.27 6.35 4.71
CA MET A 199 -18.47 5.11 4.78
C MET A 199 -18.56 4.52 6.19
N ILE A 200 -18.35 3.22 6.29
CA ILE A 200 -18.27 2.53 7.58
C ILE A 200 -16.88 2.67 8.20
N HIS A 201 -16.77 2.25 9.46
CA HIS A 201 -15.47 2.10 10.13
C HIS A 201 -14.65 0.97 9.47
N GLU A 202 -13.33 1.12 9.42
CA GLU A 202 -12.38 0.12 8.91
C GLU A 202 -12.62 -0.32 7.46
N MET A 203 -12.65 0.63 6.55
CA MET A 203 -12.71 0.33 5.12
C MET A 203 -11.48 -0.49 4.66
N LYS A 204 -11.73 -1.57 3.92
CA LYS A 204 -10.68 -2.51 3.48
C LYS A 204 -10.64 -2.66 1.97
N SER A 205 -11.76 -2.43 1.31
CA SER A 205 -11.88 -2.64 -0.14
C SER A 205 -11.27 -1.48 -0.92
N VAL A 206 -10.50 -1.82 -1.93
CA VAL A 206 -9.99 -0.85 -2.91
C VAL A 206 -11.17 -0.32 -3.74
N PRO A 207 -11.32 1.01 -3.92
CA PRO A 207 -12.34 1.56 -4.78
C PRO A 207 -12.09 1.18 -6.24
N VAL A 208 -13.14 1.15 -7.04
CA VAL A 208 -13.06 0.96 -8.50
C VAL A 208 -13.74 2.13 -9.17
N ILE A 209 -13.15 2.66 -10.24
CA ILE A 209 -13.75 3.73 -11.03
C ILE A 209 -14.03 3.21 -12.44
N SER A 210 -15.26 3.41 -12.87
CA SER A 210 -15.69 3.13 -14.24
C SER A 210 -16.67 4.20 -14.72
N ASN A 211 -16.48 4.71 -15.92
CA ASN A 211 -17.35 5.74 -16.52
C ASN A 211 -17.59 6.98 -15.61
N GLY A 212 -16.56 7.41 -14.89
CA GLY A 212 -16.65 8.56 -13.99
C GLY A 212 -17.39 8.30 -12.67
N ILE A 213 -17.77 7.06 -12.38
CA ILE A 213 -18.45 6.64 -11.14
C ILE A 213 -17.45 5.86 -10.28
N ALA A 214 -17.29 6.26 -9.02
CA ALA A 214 -16.54 5.52 -8.03
C ALA A 214 -17.45 4.50 -7.34
N TYR A 215 -17.09 3.22 -7.42
CA TYR A 215 -17.75 2.13 -6.73
C TYR A 215 -16.94 1.79 -5.48
N VAL A 216 -17.58 1.89 -4.33
CA VAL A 216 -17.01 1.55 -3.03
C VAL A 216 -17.92 0.56 -2.33
N ASN A 217 -17.32 -0.38 -1.65
CA ASN A 217 -18.06 -1.29 -0.78
C ASN A 217 -17.35 -1.39 0.57
N GLY A 218 -18.11 -1.71 1.59
CA GLY A 218 -17.61 -1.92 2.94
C GLY A 218 -18.50 -2.91 3.66
N TYR A 219 -17.92 -3.60 4.64
CA TYR A 219 -18.67 -4.45 5.55
C TYR A 219 -18.78 -3.75 6.90
N GLY A 220 -19.99 -3.39 7.28
CA GLY A 220 -20.33 -2.82 8.60
C GLY A 220 -20.73 -3.92 9.57
N SER A 221 -20.11 -3.95 10.75
CA SER A 221 -20.63 -4.68 11.88
C SER A 221 -21.52 -3.74 12.70
N PRO A 222 -22.70 -4.16 13.16
CA PRO A 222 -23.53 -3.35 14.06
C PRO A 222 -22.81 -2.91 15.34
N LEU A 223 -21.73 -3.61 15.72
CA LEU A 223 -20.90 -3.28 16.87
C LEU A 223 -19.89 -2.15 16.61
N ASN A 224 -19.63 -1.81 15.33
CA ASN A 224 -18.64 -0.83 14.92
C ASN A 224 -19.28 0.36 14.19
N ASP A 225 -20.61 0.44 14.14
CA ASP A 225 -21.32 1.54 13.53
C ASP A 225 -21.71 2.56 14.62
N PRO A 226 -21.13 3.78 14.65
CA PRO A 226 -21.49 4.80 15.65
C PRO A 226 -22.88 5.39 15.45
N GLY A 227 -23.65 4.92 14.46
CA GLY A 227 -25.04 5.33 14.18
C GLY A 227 -26.10 4.39 14.76
N ASN A 228 -25.72 3.36 15.49
CA ASN A 228 -26.62 2.46 16.24
C ASN A 228 -26.48 2.67 17.74
#